data_e49135f1f3d520c868d269e63619b022
#
_entry.id   e49135f1f3d520c868d269e63619b022
#
_cell.length_a   1.000
_cell.length_b   1.000
_cell.length_c   1.000
_cell.angle_alpha   90.00
_cell.angle_beta   90.00
_cell.angle_gamma   90.00
#
_symmetry.space_group_name_H-M   'P 1'
#
loop_
_entity.id
_entity.type
_entity.pdbx_description
1 polymer ?
#
loop_
_entity_poly.entity_id
_entity_poly.type
_entity_poly.pdbx_seq_one_letter_code
_entity_poly.pdbx_strand_id
1 'polypeptide(L)'
;MTDTKFLEDQQILSGDFSGQSLEGDTYIKCQFKNCNFSDTLLRGAKFISCTFNSCNFSLAKMEGCRFQDATFIDSKVVGGAFFKCERILFSVNFRGSTLLYCNFSELNLKGVHFKRCTLKECHFSNTQLSGASFEETDLSGTLFHNSDLSNANFASATHYNIDPRTNKIKHAKFSLLEAVGLLQAFEITIVDL
;
A
#
# COMPACT_ATOMS: atom_id res chain seq x y z
N MET A 1 -8.71 -6.22 31.79
CA MET A 1 -8.60 -5.02 30.94
C MET A 1 -7.13 -4.93 30.57
N THR A 2 -6.77 -5.13 29.32
CA THR A 2 -5.40 -4.89 28.85
C THR A 2 -5.18 -3.38 28.89
N ASP A 3 -4.18 -2.95 29.66
CA ASP A 3 -3.78 -1.54 29.71
C ASP A 3 -3.30 -1.14 28.31
N THR A 4 -4.05 -0.25 27.62
CA THR A 4 -3.69 0.22 26.30
C THR A 4 -2.50 1.17 26.39
N LYS A 5 -1.47 0.89 25.61
CA LYS A 5 -0.25 1.67 25.58
C LYS A 5 -0.42 2.96 24.79
N PHE A 6 0.13 4.04 25.31
CA PHE A 6 0.24 5.32 24.61
C PHE A 6 1.72 5.72 24.52
N LEU A 7 2.22 5.94 23.31
CA LEU A 7 3.57 6.44 23.09
C LEU A 7 3.55 7.60 22.09
N GLU A 8 4.29 8.64 22.38
CA GLU A 8 4.47 9.80 21.50
C GLU A 8 5.96 10.13 21.37
N ASP A 9 6.38 10.53 20.15
CA ASP A 9 7.75 10.96 19.79
C ASP A 9 8.83 9.93 20.20
N GLN A 10 8.53 8.62 20.15
CA GLN A 10 9.46 7.57 20.55
C GLN A 10 10.13 6.90 19.36
N GLN A 11 11.37 6.48 19.58
CA GLN A 11 12.09 5.58 18.66
C GLN A 11 12.13 4.18 19.25
N ILE A 12 11.61 3.21 18.51
CA ILE A 12 11.57 1.79 18.87
C ILE A 12 12.49 1.03 17.92
N LEU A 13 13.54 0.45 18.47
CA LEU A 13 14.57 -0.25 17.71
C LEU A 13 14.48 -1.76 17.95
N SER A 14 14.46 -2.52 16.87
CA SER A 14 14.49 -4.00 16.88
C SER A 14 13.47 -4.64 17.80
N GLY A 15 12.30 -3.99 17.96
CA GLY A 15 11.20 -4.53 18.76
C GLY A 15 10.59 -5.76 18.09
N ASP A 16 10.41 -6.81 18.88
CA ASP A 16 9.67 -7.99 18.42
C ASP A 16 8.25 -7.97 18.97
N PHE A 17 7.29 -7.71 18.09
CA PHE A 17 5.85 -7.70 18.37
C PHE A 17 5.15 -8.90 17.75
N SER A 18 5.92 -9.85 17.19
CA SER A 18 5.35 -10.98 16.45
C SER A 18 4.39 -11.80 17.32
N GLY A 19 3.20 -12.06 16.77
CA GLY A 19 2.13 -12.78 17.48
C GLY A 19 1.57 -12.09 18.71
N GLN A 20 2.05 -10.88 19.05
CA GLN A 20 1.55 -10.12 20.21
C GLN A 20 0.28 -9.33 19.87
N SER A 21 -0.42 -8.88 20.90
CA SER A 21 -1.56 -7.97 20.77
C SER A 21 -1.14 -6.54 21.09
N LEU A 22 -1.38 -5.65 20.13
CA LEU A 22 -1.28 -4.19 20.27
C LEU A 22 -2.69 -3.57 20.15
N GLU A 23 -3.73 -4.32 20.50
CA GLU A 23 -5.11 -3.89 20.35
C GLU A 23 -5.39 -2.61 21.15
N GLY A 24 -5.86 -1.58 20.44
CA GLY A 24 -6.19 -0.28 21.03
C GLY A 24 -5.00 0.61 21.37
N ASP A 25 -3.77 0.13 21.23
CA ASP A 25 -2.57 0.93 21.47
C ASP A 25 -2.51 2.15 20.55
N THR A 26 -1.92 3.22 21.05
CA THR A 26 -1.77 4.47 20.30
C THR A 26 -0.30 4.90 20.23
N TYR A 27 0.15 5.12 19.00
CA TYR A 27 1.50 5.57 18.67
C TYR A 27 1.40 6.85 17.85
N ILE A 28 1.98 7.95 18.32
CA ILE A 28 1.98 9.24 17.64
C ILE A 28 3.42 9.65 17.37
N LYS A 29 3.72 10.00 16.10
CA LYS A 29 5.07 10.42 15.65
C LYS A 29 6.18 9.46 16.04
N CYS A 30 5.86 8.18 16.23
CA CYS A 30 6.84 7.16 16.58
C CYS A 30 7.60 6.64 15.36
N GLN A 31 8.86 6.28 15.58
CA GLN A 31 9.72 5.68 14.56
C GLN A 31 10.03 4.24 14.96
N PHE A 32 9.58 3.30 14.17
CA PHE A 32 9.88 1.88 14.32
C PHE A 32 10.99 1.51 13.34
N LYS A 33 12.09 0.96 13.82
CA LYS A 33 13.21 0.53 12.98
C LYS A 33 13.59 -0.90 13.26
N ASN A 34 13.67 -1.72 12.21
CA ASN A 34 13.97 -3.15 12.26
C ASN A 34 13.01 -3.93 13.17
N CYS A 35 11.74 -3.51 13.25
CA CYS A 35 10.75 -4.14 14.11
C CYS A 35 9.99 -5.26 13.39
N ASN A 36 9.64 -6.29 14.14
CA ASN A 36 8.86 -7.41 13.66
C ASN A 36 7.40 -7.32 14.15
N PHE A 37 6.48 -7.10 13.22
CA PHE A 37 5.03 -7.08 13.44
C PHE A 37 4.33 -8.27 12.77
N SER A 38 5.05 -9.36 12.48
CA SER A 38 4.42 -10.53 11.85
C SER A 38 3.37 -11.15 12.76
N ASP A 39 2.22 -11.51 12.19
CA ASP A 39 1.06 -12.07 12.92
C ASP A 39 0.55 -11.21 14.10
N THR A 40 1.01 -9.97 14.25
CA THR A 40 0.58 -9.07 15.33
C THR A 40 -0.91 -8.72 15.21
N LEU A 41 -1.62 -8.70 16.33
CA LEU A 41 -3.01 -8.22 16.42
C LEU A 41 -3.01 -6.71 16.56
N LEU A 42 -3.43 -6.00 15.49
CA LEU A 42 -3.46 -4.53 15.43
C LEU A 42 -4.89 -3.97 15.51
N ARG A 43 -5.85 -4.75 16.00
CA ARG A 43 -7.24 -4.32 16.05
C ARG A 43 -7.39 -3.01 16.82
N GLY A 44 -7.87 -1.97 16.14
CA GLY A 44 -8.08 -0.65 16.74
C GLY A 44 -6.79 0.07 17.18
N ALA A 45 -5.61 -0.49 16.89
CA ALA A 45 -4.35 0.22 17.11
C ALA A 45 -4.28 1.47 16.23
N LYS A 46 -3.63 2.52 16.73
CA LYS A 46 -3.51 3.80 16.02
C LYS A 46 -2.04 4.13 15.81
N PHE A 47 -1.68 4.34 14.55
CA PHE A 47 -0.36 4.81 14.14
C PHE A 47 -0.53 6.14 13.41
N ILE A 48 -0.28 7.24 14.12
CA ILE A 48 -0.48 8.61 13.62
C ILE A 48 0.88 9.24 13.37
N SER A 49 1.15 9.65 12.14
CA SER A 49 2.42 10.24 11.71
C SER A 49 3.64 9.36 12.03
N CYS A 50 3.45 8.04 11.99
CA CYS A 50 4.49 7.06 12.31
C CYS A 50 5.29 6.64 11.09
N THR A 51 6.57 6.31 11.31
CA THR A 51 7.45 5.76 10.29
C THR A 51 7.89 4.34 10.66
N PHE A 52 7.78 3.43 9.70
CA PHE A 52 8.21 2.05 9.80
C PHE A 52 9.37 1.82 8.83
N ASN A 53 10.58 1.68 9.34
CA ASN A 53 11.78 1.47 8.54
C ASN A 53 12.30 0.05 8.76
N SER A 54 12.47 -0.70 7.67
CA SER A 54 12.91 -2.11 7.68
C SER A 54 12.07 -2.99 8.61
N CYS A 55 10.74 -2.76 8.63
CA CYS A 55 9.81 -3.51 9.48
C CYS A 55 9.11 -4.62 8.71
N ASN A 56 8.73 -5.68 9.42
CA ASN A 56 8.01 -6.82 8.87
C ASN A 56 6.57 -6.85 9.37
N PHE A 57 5.58 -6.71 8.46
CA PHE A 57 4.15 -6.78 8.72
C PHE A 57 3.49 -8.02 8.06
N SER A 58 4.24 -9.10 7.89
CA SER A 58 3.67 -10.30 7.30
C SER A 58 2.56 -10.87 8.16
N LEU A 59 1.37 -11.05 7.55
CA LEU A 59 0.17 -11.62 8.18
C LEU A 59 -0.38 -10.84 9.39
N ALA A 60 0.03 -9.59 9.60
CA ALA A 60 -0.51 -8.73 10.65
C ALA A 60 -2.04 -8.53 10.49
N LYS A 61 -2.78 -8.59 11.60
CA LYS A 61 -4.23 -8.48 11.64
C LYS A 61 -4.65 -7.02 11.83
N MET A 62 -5.09 -6.39 10.73
CA MET A 62 -5.26 -4.93 10.62
C MET A 62 -6.72 -4.46 10.82
N GLU A 63 -7.63 -5.30 11.32
CA GLU A 63 -9.05 -4.93 11.49
C GLU A 63 -9.21 -3.68 12.36
N GLY A 64 -9.78 -2.60 11.78
CA GLY A 64 -10.00 -1.34 12.50
C GLY A 64 -8.72 -0.61 12.91
N CYS A 65 -7.54 -1.05 12.45
CA CYS A 65 -6.29 -0.33 12.66
C CYS A 65 -6.35 1.02 11.95
N ARG A 66 -5.88 2.08 12.61
CA ARG A 66 -5.74 3.41 12.02
C ARG A 66 -4.30 3.64 11.57
N PHE A 67 -4.12 3.85 10.27
CA PHE A 67 -2.89 4.41 9.71
C PHE A 67 -3.21 5.83 9.20
N GLN A 68 -2.70 6.83 9.88
CA GLN A 68 -2.82 8.23 9.48
C GLN A 68 -1.42 8.82 9.31
N ASP A 69 -1.12 9.32 8.11
CA ASP A 69 0.21 9.82 7.72
C ASP A 69 1.34 8.83 8.04
N ALA A 70 1.06 7.53 7.86
CA ALA A 70 2.01 6.48 8.12
C ALA A 70 2.93 6.25 6.90
N THR A 71 4.23 6.11 7.13
CA THR A 71 5.20 5.87 6.05
C THR A 71 5.94 4.56 6.29
N PHE A 72 5.94 3.69 5.28
CA PHE A 72 6.65 2.42 5.27
C PHE A 72 7.89 2.55 4.36
N ILE A 73 9.08 2.39 4.93
CA ILE A 73 10.36 2.50 4.23
C ILE A 73 11.05 1.14 4.32
N ASP A 74 11.50 0.61 3.17
CA ASP A 74 12.25 -0.64 3.07
C ASP A 74 11.61 -1.79 3.87
N SER A 75 10.27 -1.76 3.98
CA SER A 75 9.50 -2.65 4.84
C SER A 75 8.79 -3.73 4.03
N LYS A 76 8.44 -4.83 4.70
CA LYS A 76 7.75 -5.97 4.10
C LYS A 76 6.35 -6.10 4.65
N VAL A 77 5.37 -6.23 3.75
CA VAL A 77 3.97 -6.52 4.09
C VAL A 77 3.49 -7.70 3.24
N VAL A 78 3.10 -8.78 3.86
CA VAL A 78 2.52 -9.94 3.16
C VAL A 78 1.10 -10.17 3.67
N GLY A 79 0.13 -10.24 2.76
CA GLY A 79 -1.28 -10.45 3.10
C GLY A 79 -1.93 -9.28 3.84
N GLY A 80 -1.40 -8.06 3.65
CA GLY A 80 -1.91 -6.85 4.31
C GLY A 80 -3.36 -6.54 3.90
N ALA A 81 -4.29 -6.67 4.83
CA ALA A 81 -5.71 -6.41 4.62
C ALA A 81 -6.05 -4.95 4.92
N PHE A 82 -5.46 -4.00 4.16
CA PHE A 82 -5.65 -2.57 4.39
C PHE A 82 -7.11 -2.12 4.24
N PHE A 83 -7.91 -2.81 3.42
CA PHE A 83 -9.35 -2.53 3.26
C PHE A 83 -10.16 -2.70 4.56
N LYS A 84 -9.60 -3.40 5.55
CA LYS A 84 -10.18 -3.57 6.89
C LYS A 84 -9.77 -2.50 7.89
N CYS A 85 -8.83 -1.64 7.54
CA CYS A 85 -8.40 -0.53 8.37
C CYS A 85 -9.50 0.54 8.50
N GLU A 86 -9.38 1.38 9.50
CA GLU A 86 -10.25 2.54 9.64
C GLU A 86 -10.08 3.47 8.44
N ARG A 87 -11.18 3.78 7.74
CA ARG A 87 -11.15 4.55 6.49
C ARG A 87 -11.01 6.06 6.71
N ILE A 88 -11.43 6.53 7.88
CA ILE A 88 -11.36 7.96 8.23
C ILE A 88 -9.91 8.33 8.45
N LEU A 89 -9.43 9.34 7.71
CA LEU A 89 -8.03 9.81 7.75
C LEU A 89 -7.00 8.74 7.37
N PHE A 90 -7.41 7.68 6.66
CA PHE A 90 -6.46 6.68 6.18
C PHE A 90 -5.48 7.32 5.21
N SER A 91 -4.21 7.33 5.57
CA SER A 91 -3.14 7.91 4.76
C SER A 91 -1.85 7.13 4.97
N VAL A 92 -1.31 6.58 3.89
CA VAL A 92 -0.10 5.77 3.90
C VAL A 92 0.79 6.12 2.71
N ASN A 93 2.10 5.97 2.88
CA ASN A 93 3.06 6.02 1.79
C ASN A 93 4.06 4.87 1.91
N PHE A 94 4.59 4.42 0.77
CA PHE A 94 5.53 3.31 0.71
C PHE A 94 6.74 3.69 -0.12
N ARG A 95 7.92 3.36 0.38
CA ARG A 95 9.18 3.58 -0.33
C ARG A 95 10.10 2.37 -0.14
N GLY A 96 10.65 1.83 -1.24
CA GLY A 96 11.56 0.68 -1.21
C GLY A 96 10.94 -0.59 -0.63
N SER A 97 9.62 -0.61 -0.44
CA SER A 97 8.93 -1.65 0.32
C SER A 97 8.40 -2.77 -0.58
N THR A 98 8.32 -3.96 -0.01
CA THR A 98 7.76 -5.16 -0.67
C THR A 98 6.38 -5.46 -0.12
N LEU A 99 5.36 -5.38 -0.97
CA LEU A 99 3.97 -5.66 -0.66
C LEU A 99 3.49 -6.86 -1.51
N LEU A 100 3.18 -7.97 -0.85
CA LEU A 100 2.74 -9.19 -1.53
C LEU A 100 1.33 -9.55 -1.05
N TYR A 101 0.42 -9.82 -2.00
CA TYR A 101 -0.96 -10.25 -1.70
C TYR A 101 -1.72 -9.25 -0.81
N CYS A 102 -1.40 -7.94 -0.93
CA CYS A 102 -2.06 -6.90 -0.15
C CYS A 102 -3.36 -6.44 -0.81
N ASN A 103 -4.35 -6.11 0.01
CA ASN A 103 -5.63 -5.64 -0.48
C ASN A 103 -5.92 -4.22 0.00
N PHE A 104 -6.03 -3.29 -0.97
CA PHE A 104 -6.32 -1.87 -0.79
C PHE A 104 -7.71 -1.47 -1.32
N SER A 105 -8.58 -2.44 -1.59
CA SER A 105 -9.88 -2.18 -2.20
C SER A 105 -10.72 -1.20 -1.37
N GLU A 106 -11.50 -0.38 -2.08
CA GLU A 106 -12.44 0.59 -1.52
C GLU A 106 -11.83 1.72 -0.67
N LEU A 107 -10.51 1.88 -0.70
CA LEU A 107 -9.82 2.95 0.02
C LEU A 107 -9.70 4.23 -0.81
N ASN A 108 -9.63 5.37 -0.10
CA ASN A 108 -9.20 6.63 -0.68
C ASN A 108 -7.69 6.76 -0.54
N LEU A 109 -6.99 6.56 -1.66
CA LEU A 109 -5.53 6.61 -1.80
C LEU A 109 -5.11 7.72 -2.78
N LYS A 110 -5.86 8.83 -2.84
CA LYS A 110 -5.50 9.96 -3.68
C LYS A 110 -4.13 10.50 -3.32
N GLY A 111 -3.27 10.64 -4.34
CA GLY A 111 -1.92 11.15 -4.17
C GLY A 111 -0.96 10.24 -3.39
N VAL A 112 -1.32 8.99 -3.11
CA VAL A 112 -0.42 8.03 -2.46
C VAL A 112 0.86 7.83 -3.27
N HIS A 113 1.98 7.63 -2.59
CA HIS A 113 3.24 7.29 -3.22
C HIS A 113 3.63 5.84 -2.94
N PHE A 114 3.81 5.08 -4.03
CA PHE A 114 4.52 3.82 -4.06
C PHE A 114 5.80 4.04 -4.87
N LYS A 115 6.91 4.32 -4.17
CA LYS A 115 8.18 4.65 -4.83
C LYS A 115 9.20 3.54 -4.64
N ARG A 116 9.75 3.01 -5.74
CA ARG A 116 10.71 1.89 -5.73
C ARG A 116 10.20 0.68 -4.94
N CYS A 117 8.90 0.38 -5.10
CA CYS A 117 8.25 -0.71 -4.40
C CYS A 117 8.11 -1.94 -5.30
N THR A 118 7.91 -3.08 -4.66
CA THR A 118 7.43 -4.29 -5.30
C THR A 118 6.02 -4.57 -4.81
N LEU A 119 5.02 -4.40 -5.69
CA LEU A 119 3.63 -4.73 -5.42
C LEU A 119 3.26 -5.95 -6.27
N LYS A 120 3.27 -7.14 -5.66
CA LYS A 120 2.91 -8.37 -6.36
C LYS A 120 1.59 -8.92 -5.87
N GLU A 121 0.72 -9.30 -6.83
CA GLU A 121 -0.60 -9.89 -6.53
C GLU A 121 -1.41 -9.01 -5.55
N CYS A 122 -1.27 -7.67 -5.65
CA CYS A 122 -2.04 -6.73 -4.85
C CYS A 122 -3.37 -6.39 -5.53
N HIS A 123 -4.36 -5.97 -4.74
CA HIS A 123 -5.70 -5.65 -5.22
C HIS A 123 -6.07 -4.20 -4.93
N PHE A 124 -6.49 -3.50 -6.00
CA PHE A 124 -7.02 -2.15 -5.97
C PHE A 124 -8.38 -2.14 -6.69
N SER A 125 -9.41 -2.68 -6.06
CA SER A 125 -10.78 -2.66 -6.61
C SER A 125 -11.61 -1.55 -5.98
N ASN A 126 -12.33 -0.78 -6.79
CA ASN A 126 -13.12 0.38 -6.33
C ASN A 126 -12.29 1.42 -5.54
N THR A 127 -11.00 1.55 -5.86
CA THR A 127 -10.04 2.37 -5.11
C THR A 127 -9.88 3.74 -5.76
N GLN A 128 -9.79 4.81 -4.96
CA GLN A 128 -9.49 6.15 -5.46
C GLN A 128 -7.98 6.37 -5.44
N LEU A 129 -7.34 6.35 -6.60
CA LEU A 129 -5.90 6.50 -6.82
C LEU A 129 -5.56 7.72 -7.68
N SER A 130 -6.47 8.69 -7.74
CA SER A 130 -6.23 9.91 -8.53
C SER A 130 -4.97 10.62 -8.05
N GLY A 131 -4.04 10.89 -9.00
CA GLY A 131 -2.75 11.49 -8.71
C GLY A 131 -1.76 10.61 -7.97
N ALA A 132 -2.04 9.32 -7.78
CA ALA A 132 -1.09 8.37 -7.17
C ALA A 132 0.18 8.23 -8.00
N SER A 133 1.31 7.95 -7.35
CA SER A 133 2.59 7.70 -8.01
C SER A 133 3.07 6.27 -7.78
N PHE A 134 3.39 5.59 -8.87
CA PHE A 134 3.99 4.25 -8.89
C PHE A 134 5.42 4.30 -9.44
N GLU A 135 6.16 5.36 -9.10
CA GLU A 135 7.52 5.61 -9.58
C GLU A 135 8.46 4.43 -9.27
N GLU A 136 9.10 3.90 -10.32
CA GLU A 136 10.06 2.78 -10.23
C GLU A 136 9.49 1.55 -9.49
N THR A 137 8.20 1.25 -9.67
CA THR A 137 7.48 0.19 -8.95
C THR A 137 7.14 -0.98 -9.86
N ASP A 138 7.44 -2.19 -9.41
CA ASP A 138 7.01 -3.45 -10.05
C ASP A 138 5.58 -3.78 -9.60
N LEU A 139 4.67 -3.91 -10.57
CA LEU A 139 3.25 -4.16 -10.37
C LEU A 139 2.80 -5.57 -10.82
N SER A 140 3.73 -6.52 -10.88
CA SER A 140 3.46 -7.88 -11.37
C SER A 140 2.26 -8.53 -10.67
N GLY A 141 1.27 -8.95 -11.45
CA GLY A 141 0.04 -9.60 -10.96
C GLY A 141 -0.90 -8.68 -10.18
N THR A 142 -0.58 -7.38 -10.05
CA THR A 142 -1.44 -6.41 -9.35
C THR A 142 -2.67 -6.07 -10.19
N LEU A 143 -3.85 -6.14 -9.57
CA LEU A 143 -5.14 -5.93 -10.21
C LEU A 143 -5.72 -4.55 -9.88
N PHE A 144 -6.05 -3.81 -10.92
CA PHE A 144 -6.83 -2.58 -10.85
C PHE A 144 -8.19 -2.81 -11.50
N HIS A 145 -9.25 -2.68 -10.73
CA HIS A 145 -10.60 -2.87 -11.23
C HIS A 145 -11.54 -1.79 -10.70
N ASN A 146 -12.30 -1.16 -11.60
CA ASN A 146 -13.25 -0.10 -11.27
C ASN A 146 -12.64 1.03 -10.40
N SER A 147 -11.37 1.36 -10.65
CA SER A 147 -10.60 2.32 -9.86
C SER A 147 -10.39 3.64 -10.60
N ASP A 148 -10.26 4.72 -9.83
CA ASP A 148 -9.94 6.04 -10.37
C ASP A 148 -8.42 6.25 -10.36
N LEU A 149 -7.80 6.05 -11.52
CA LEU A 149 -6.37 6.26 -11.79
C LEU A 149 -6.11 7.60 -12.50
N SER A 150 -7.08 8.53 -12.50
CA SER A 150 -6.90 9.81 -13.18
C SER A 150 -5.67 10.56 -12.66
N ASN A 151 -4.87 11.11 -13.56
CA ASN A 151 -3.60 11.78 -13.25
C ASN A 151 -2.55 10.90 -12.53
N ALA A 152 -2.74 9.61 -12.38
CA ALA A 152 -1.75 8.72 -11.78
C ALA A 152 -0.49 8.61 -12.64
N ASN A 153 0.67 8.39 -12.00
CA ASN A 153 1.95 8.31 -12.68
C ASN A 153 2.49 6.87 -12.67
N PHE A 154 2.46 6.24 -13.84
CA PHE A 154 3.02 4.92 -14.13
C PHE A 154 4.24 5.00 -15.08
N ALA A 155 4.80 6.20 -15.33
CA ALA A 155 5.80 6.41 -16.38
C ALA A 155 7.08 5.58 -16.20
N SER A 156 7.43 5.21 -14.97
CA SER A 156 8.58 4.33 -14.66
C SER A 156 8.16 3.04 -13.92
N ALA A 157 6.86 2.76 -13.85
CA ALA A 157 6.35 1.51 -13.32
C ALA A 157 6.45 0.40 -14.38
N THR A 158 6.56 -0.85 -13.94
CA THR A 158 6.68 -2.02 -14.81
C THR A 158 5.63 -3.08 -14.49
N HIS A 159 5.38 -3.96 -15.48
CA HIS A 159 4.53 -5.14 -15.36
C HIS A 159 3.10 -4.86 -14.89
N TYR A 160 2.56 -3.67 -15.15
CA TYR A 160 1.16 -3.40 -14.85
C TYR A 160 0.24 -3.96 -15.94
N ASN A 161 -0.92 -4.46 -15.49
CA ASN A 161 -2.02 -4.85 -16.37
C ASN A 161 -3.24 -4.03 -15.96
N ILE A 162 -3.55 -2.99 -16.73
CA ILE A 162 -4.65 -2.05 -16.45
C ILE A 162 -5.62 -2.08 -17.63
N ASP A 163 -6.85 -2.54 -17.39
CA ASP A 163 -7.91 -2.45 -18.39
C ASP A 163 -8.51 -1.03 -18.40
N PRO A 164 -8.31 -0.25 -19.49
CA PRO A 164 -8.83 1.11 -19.58
C PRO A 164 -10.36 1.20 -19.71
N ARG A 165 -11.04 0.07 -19.98
CA ARG A 165 -12.52 0.01 -20.08
C ARG A 165 -13.17 -0.02 -18.70
N THR A 166 -12.46 -0.57 -17.71
CA THR A 166 -12.95 -0.74 -16.33
C THR A 166 -12.38 0.26 -15.35
N ASN A 167 -11.34 1.01 -15.74
CA ASN A 167 -10.66 1.97 -14.88
C ASN A 167 -10.69 3.39 -15.50
N LYS A 168 -10.74 4.42 -14.66
CA LYS A 168 -10.61 5.82 -15.11
C LYS A 168 -9.14 6.17 -15.20
N ILE A 169 -8.60 6.30 -16.43
CA ILE A 169 -7.18 6.58 -16.68
C ILE A 169 -6.93 7.98 -17.27
N LYS A 170 -7.91 8.90 -17.16
CA LYS A 170 -7.78 10.24 -17.74
C LYS A 170 -6.55 10.97 -17.22
N HIS A 171 -5.69 11.43 -18.14
CA HIS A 171 -4.42 12.11 -17.85
C HIS A 171 -3.40 11.28 -17.05
N ALA A 172 -3.59 9.97 -16.90
CA ALA A 172 -2.56 9.09 -16.33
C ALA A 172 -1.35 9.03 -17.27
N LYS A 173 -0.15 8.90 -16.68
CA LYS A 173 1.13 8.87 -17.41
C LYS A 173 1.63 7.44 -17.49
N PHE A 174 1.96 6.98 -18.68
CA PHE A 174 2.50 5.66 -18.95
C PHE A 174 3.80 5.78 -19.78
N SER A 175 4.73 4.82 -19.65
CA SER A 175 5.82 4.71 -20.60
C SER A 175 5.30 4.15 -21.93
N LEU A 176 5.93 4.49 -23.04
CA LEU A 176 5.52 3.97 -24.36
C LEU A 176 5.61 2.43 -24.40
N LEU A 177 6.67 1.87 -23.85
CA LEU A 177 6.93 0.43 -23.87
C LEU A 177 5.85 -0.36 -23.13
N GLU A 178 5.52 0.05 -21.91
CA GLU A 178 4.54 -0.65 -21.07
C GLU A 178 3.08 -0.30 -21.45
N ALA A 179 2.83 0.84 -22.12
CA ALA A 179 1.50 1.24 -22.55
C ALA A 179 0.86 0.26 -23.55
N VAL A 180 1.66 -0.54 -24.24
CA VAL A 180 1.17 -1.63 -25.11
C VAL A 180 0.29 -2.60 -24.32
N GLY A 181 0.59 -2.83 -23.04
CA GLY A 181 -0.23 -3.67 -22.15
C GLY A 181 -1.67 -3.18 -21.98
N LEU A 182 -1.93 -1.86 -22.11
CA LEU A 182 -3.29 -1.30 -22.05
C LEU A 182 -4.15 -1.76 -23.24
N LEU A 183 -3.52 -2.07 -24.36
CA LEU A 183 -4.21 -2.49 -25.58
C LEU A 183 -4.63 -3.95 -25.55
N GLN A 184 -4.06 -4.76 -24.64
CA GLN A 184 -4.45 -6.18 -24.48
C GLN A 184 -5.94 -6.32 -24.13
N ALA A 185 -6.50 -5.35 -23.41
CA ALA A 185 -7.92 -5.34 -23.07
C ALA A 185 -8.86 -5.30 -24.31
N PHE A 186 -8.36 -4.91 -25.47
CA PHE A 186 -9.13 -4.79 -26.71
C PHE A 186 -9.03 -6.01 -27.63
N GLU A 187 -8.33 -7.06 -27.22
CA GLU A 187 -8.17 -8.32 -27.99
C GLU A 187 -7.61 -8.09 -29.42
N ILE A 188 -6.80 -7.05 -29.61
CA ILE A 188 -6.19 -6.71 -30.89
C ILE A 188 -4.80 -7.37 -31.04
N THR A 189 -4.40 -7.62 -32.29
CA THR A 189 -3.04 -8.08 -32.60
C THR A 189 -2.16 -6.88 -32.95
N ILE A 190 -1.06 -6.72 -32.22
CA ILE A 190 -0.04 -5.72 -32.49
C ILE A 190 1.07 -6.41 -33.26
N VAL A 191 1.45 -5.85 -34.40
CA VAL A 191 2.55 -6.37 -35.21
C VAL A 191 3.67 -5.33 -35.28
N ASP A 192 4.91 -5.77 -35.07
CA ASP A 192 6.08 -4.95 -35.32
C ASP A 192 6.31 -4.88 -36.83
N LEU A 193 6.65 -3.69 -37.34
CA LEU A 193 6.97 -3.42 -38.75
C LEU A 193 8.48 -3.46 -38.97
#